data_730e196651de272db161ea1331d5e860
#
_entry.id   730e196651de272db161ea1331d5e860
#
_cell.length_a   1.000
_cell.length_b   1.000
_cell.length_c   1.000
_cell.angle_alpha   90.00
_cell.angle_beta   90.00
_cell.angle_gamma   90.00
#
_symmetry.space_group_name_H-M   'P 1'
#
loop_
_entity.id
_entity.type
_entity.pdbx_description
1 polymer ?
#
loop_
_entity_poly.entity_id
_entity_poly.type
_entity_poly.pdbx_seq_one_letter_code
_entity_poly.pdbx_strand_id
1 'polypeptide(L)'
;MKRLITFSIILFSTFCAYAQDVEKTITLDEVTVKAAKVVNKADGMIIYPTDAQKQASNNGYSILEKLTLANLRIDNISHSITAIDNRGGVQIRINGIVVGKPDMLALNPKDISKIDFINNPGVRYGDGIAYVINIVTRMNGSGYTVGMDLTSALTTLQGDDMVYGKWNK
;
A
#
# COMPACT_ATOMS: atom_id res chain seq x y z
N MET A 1 20.18 -71.93 18.90
CA MET A 1 19.34 -71.28 17.90
C MET A 1 18.19 -70.53 18.52
N LYS A 2 17.42 -71.03 19.48
CA LYS A 2 16.28 -70.31 20.09
C LYS A 2 16.63 -68.97 20.80
N ARG A 3 17.82 -68.88 21.42
CA ARG A 3 18.26 -67.65 22.15
C ARG A 3 18.72 -66.54 21.23
N LEU A 4 19.17 -66.86 20.02
CA LEU A 4 19.55 -65.85 19.00
C LEU A 4 18.30 -65.18 18.35
N ILE A 5 17.23 -65.93 18.20
CA ILE A 5 15.98 -65.43 17.61
C ILE A 5 15.26 -64.47 18.57
N THR A 6 15.29 -64.76 19.89
CA THR A 6 14.71 -63.85 20.90
C THR A 6 15.46 -62.54 21.04
N PHE A 7 16.80 -62.55 20.85
CA PHE A 7 17.59 -61.32 20.89
C PHE A 7 17.34 -60.42 19.65
N SER A 8 17.12 -61.04 18.49
CA SER A 8 16.78 -60.32 17.26
C SER A 8 15.41 -59.64 17.29
N ILE A 9 14.43 -60.29 17.95
CA ILE A 9 13.07 -59.72 18.09
C ILE A 9 13.04 -58.53 19.05
N ILE A 10 13.85 -58.56 20.11
CA ILE A 10 13.96 -57.45 21.08
C ILE A 10 14.66 -56.25 20.45
N LEU A 11 15.67 -56.46 19.59
CA LEU A 11 16.36 -55.38 18.91
C LEU A 11 15.50 -54.69 17.85
N PHE A 12 14.54 -55.39 17.24
CA PHE A 12 13.64 -54.84 16.22
C PHE A 12 12.50 -54.04 16.86
N SER A 13 12.08 -54.39 18.09
CA SER A 13 11.01 -53.66 18.79
C SER A 13 11.43 -52.28 19.32
N THR A 14 12.75 -52.05 19.54
CA THR A 14 13.25 -50.75 20.01
C THR A 14 13.41 -49.72 18.88
N PHE A 15 13.37 -50.14 17.60
CA PHE A 15 13.51 -49.21 16.47
C PHE A 15 12.19 -48.55 16.03
N CYS A 16 11.03 -49.09 16.44
CA CYS A 16 9.72 -48.51 16.11
C CYS A 16 9.26 -47.39 17.02
N ALA A 17 10.01 -47.06 18.09
CA ALA A 17 9.57 -46.07 19.08
C ALA A 17 9.98 -44.61 18.76
N TYR A 18 10.69 -44.36 17.67
CA TYR A 18 11.15 -42.99 17.30
C TYR A 18 10.42 -42.33 16.15
N ALA A 19 9.34 -42.92 15.68
CA ALA A 19 8.44 -42.28 14.72
C ALA A 19 7.27 -41.59 15.46
N GLN A 20 7.58 -40.66 16.38
CA GLN A 20 6.60 -39.68 16.80
C GLN A 20 6.74 -38.50 15.84
N ASP A 21 5.89 -38.49 14.82
CA ASP A 21 5.56 -37.33 14.05
C ASP A 21 5.14 -36.22 15.03
N VAL A 22 6.02 -35.26 15.22
CA VAL A 22 5.64 -33.99 15.82
C VAL A 22 4.79 -33.27 14.79
N GLU A 23 3.50 -33.56 14.80
CA GLU A 23 2.51 -32.74 14.13
C GLU A 23 2.64 -31.32 14.70
N LYS A 24 3.52 -30.53 14.08
CA LYS A 24 3.60 -29.10 14.35
C LYS A 24 2.32 -28.49 13.83
N THR A 25 1.31 -28.46 14.68
CA THR A 25 0.08 -27.73 14.43
C THR A 25 0.47 -26.27 14.28
N ILE A 26 0.64 -25.82 13.04
CA ILE A 26 0.76 -24.40 12.72
C ILE A 26 -0.65 -23.85 12.90
N THR A 27 -0.93 -23.31 14.08
CA THR A 27 -2.10 -22.44 14.27
C THR A 27 -1.87 -21.21 13.43
N LEU A 28 -2.48 -21.16 12.25
CA LEU A 28 -2.58 -19.93 11.48
C LEU A 28 -3.48 -19.02 12.31
N ASP A 29 -2.91 -17.94 12.83
CA ASP A 29 -3.71 -16.85 13.38
C ASP A 29 -4.70 -16.43 12.31
N GLU A 30 -5.98 -16.36 12.68
CA GLU A 30 -7.04 -15.92 11.79
C GLU A 30 -6.71 -14.51 11.28
N VAL A 31 -6.20 -14.43 10.06
CA VAL A 31 -5.94 -13.15 9.41
C VAL A 31 -7.29 -12.57 9.00
N THR A 32 -7.88 -11.81 9.90
CA THR A 32 -9.08 -11.03 9.59
C THR A 32 -8.71 -9.91 8.62
N VAL A 33 -8.88 -10.14 7.33
CA VAL A 33 -8.69 -9.12 6.30
C VAL A 33 -9.85 -8.13 6.38
N LYS A 34 -9.65 -7.00 7.06
CA LYS A 34 -10.61 -5.91 7.03
C LYS A 34 -10.47 -5.18 5.69
N ALA A 35 -11.49 -5.26 4.84
CA ALA A 35 -11.54 -4.48 3.61
C ALA A 35 -11.63 -2.98 3.92
N ALA A 36 -11.12 -2.14 3.01
CA ALA A 36 -11.31 -0.70 3.09
C ALA A 36 -12.81 -0.37 3.08
N LYS A 37 -13.25 0.49 3.99
CA LYS A 37 -14.64 0.97 3.97
C LYS A 37 -14.80 1.98 2.83
N VAL A 38 -15.69 1.69 1.90
CA VAL A 38 -16.02 2.55 0.78
C VAL A 38 -17.43 3.09 0.94
N VAL A 39 -17.60 4.38 0.77
CA VAL A 39 -18.90 5.08 0.79
C VAL A 39 -19.08 5.76 -0.56
N ASN A 40 -20.05 5.29 -1.33
CA ASN A 40 -20.37 5.86 -2.64
C ASN A 40 -21.08 7.21 -2.48
N LYS A 41 -20.75 8.15 -3.36
CA LYS A 41 -21.38 9.46 -3.54
C LYS A 41 -21.88 9.61 -4.97
N ALA A 42 -22.68 10.66 -5.22
CA ALA A 42 -23.18 10.97 -6.55
C ALA A 42 -22.05 11.31 -7.55
N ASP A 43 -20.96 11.92 -7.09
CA ASP A 43 -19.82 12.37 -7.88
C ASP A 43 -18.55 11.50 -7.71
N GLY A 44 -18.65 10.39 -6.97
CA GLY A 44 -17.48 9.55 -6.72
C GLY A 44 -17.63 8.65 -5.51
N MET A 45 -16.56 8.51 -4.72
CA MET A 45 -16.55 7.68 -3.52
C MET A 45 -15.59 8.21 -2.45
N ILE A 46 -15.90 7.91 -1.20
CA ILE A 46 -14.98 8.09 -0.07
C ILE A 46 -14.43 6.73 0.34
N ILE A 47 -13.13 6.63 0.42
CA ILE A 47 -12.43 5.41 0.82
C ILE A 47 -11.72 5.66 2.15
N TYR A 48 -11.92 4.75 3.09
CA TYR A 48 -11.22 4.74 4.37
C TYR A 48 -10.18 3.62 4.34
N PRO A 49 -8.88 3.93 4.14
CA PRO A 49 -7.84 2.92 4.12
C PRO A 49 -7.75 2.17 5.45
N THR A 50 -7.53 0.87 5.39
CA THR A 50 -7.29 0.06 6.60
C THR A 50 -5.91 0.33 7.19
N ASP A 51 -5.73 0.02 8.46
CA ASP A 51 -4.44 0.17 9.12
C ASP A 51 -3.37 -0.73 8.47
N ALA A 52 -3.76 -1.93 7.99
CA ALA A 52 -2.87 -2.80 7.25
C ALA A 52 -2.39 -2.18 5.93
N GLN A 53 -3.30 -1.53 5.16
CA GLN A 53 -2.94 -0.81 3.94
C GLN A 53 -2.00 0.37 4.22
N LYS A 54 -2.27 1.12 5.29
CA LYS A 54 -1.42 2.25 5.72
C LYS A 54 -0.03 1.79 6.16
N GLN A 55 0.06 0.70 6.93
CA GLN A 55 1.34 0.15 7.39
C GLN A 55 2.17 -0.46 6.25
N ALA A 56 1.51 -1.06 5.27
CA ALA A 56 2.15 -1.62 4.09
C ALA A 56 2.54 -0.58 3.03
N SER A 57 2.30 0.71 3.29
CA SER A 57 2.57 1.82 2.36
C SER A 57 3.58 2.78 2.97
N ASN A 58 4.44 3.36 2.15
CA ASN A 58 5.52 4.27 2.54
C ASN A 58 5.32 5.72 2.06
N ASN A 59 4.45 5.95 1.08
CA ASN A 59 4.14 7.28 0.55
C ASN A 59 2.70 7.35 0.01
N GLY A 60 2.30 8.52 -0.51
CA GLY A 60 0.97 8.74 -1.08
C GLY A 60 0.67 7.89 -2.32
N TYR A 61 1.65 7.61 -3.17
CA TYR A 61 1.45 6.79 -4.37
C TYR A 61 1.22 5.33 -3.99
N SER A 62 2.03 4.78 -3.08
CA SER A 62 1.92 3.37 -2.66
C SER A 62 0.59 3.04 -1.98
N ILE A 63 -0.01 3.98 -1.23
CA ILE A 63 -1.32 3.74 -0.65
C ILE A 63 -2.43 3.84 -1.70
N LEU A 64 -2.36 4.80 -2.63
CA LEU A 64 -3.35 4.91 -3.71
C LEU A 64 -3.33 3.69 -4.63
N GLU A 65 -2.15 3.13 -4.94
CA GLU A 65 -2.00 1.90 -5.72
C GLU A 65 -2.74 0.72 -5.08
N LYS A 66 -2.66 0.57 -3.75
CA LYS A 66 -3.35 -0.49 -2.99
C LYS A 66 -4.87 -0.34 -2.92
N LEU A 67 -5.39 0.84 -3.21
CA LEU A 67 -6.83 1.11 -3.15
C LEU A 67 -7.55 0.84 -4.48
N THR A 68 -6.80 0.59 -5.56
CA THR A 68 -7.34 0.22 -6.88
C THR A 68 -8.48 1.16 -7.32
N LEU A 69 -8.15 2.42 -7.56
CA LEU A 69 -9.11 3.42 -8.00
C LEU A 69 -9.56 3.15 -9.44
N ALA A 70 -10.87 3.16 -9.68
CA ALA A 70 -11.43 2.89 -11.00
C ALA A 70 -10.94 3.92 -12.03
N ASN A 71 -10.64 3.44 -13.25
CA ASN A 71 -10.20 4.24 -14.40
C ASN A 71 -8.87 4.99 -14.21
N LEU A 72 -8.12 4.69 -13.15
CA LEU A 72 -6.81 5.26 -12.90
C LEU A 72 -5.73 4.18 -12.93
N ARG A 73 -4.61 4.52 -13.55
CA ARG A 73 -3.34 3.80 -13.45
C ARG A 73 -2.44 4.57 -12.50
N ILE A 74 -2.06 3.91 -11.43
CA ILE A 74 -1.17 4.46 -10.41
C ILE A 74 0.12 3.65 -10.48
N ASP A 75 1.23 4.33 -10.68
CA ASP A 75 2.56 3.72 -10.72
C ASP A 75 3.40 4.32 -9.60
N ASN A 76 3.69 3.49 -8.60
CA ASN A 76 4.48 3.89 -7.45
C ASN A 76 5.99 3.94 -7.75
N ILE A 77 6.44 3.35 -8.86
CA ILE A 77 7.86 3.37 -9.26
C ILE A 77 8.17 4.68 -9.98
N SER A 78 7.38 5.01 -11.00
CA SER A 78 7.52 6.26 -11.76
C SER A 78 6.88 7.47 -11.05
N HIS A 79 6.16 7.23 -9.93
CA HIS A 79 5.42 8.24 -9.17
C HIS A 79 4.44 9.02 -10.06
N SER A 80 3.67 8.28 -10.86
CA SER A 80 2.71 8.85 -11.80
C SER A 80 1.30 8.33 -11.57
N ILE A 81 0.31 9.19 -11.86
CA ILE A 81 -1.11 8.85 -11.85
C ILE A 81 -1.72 9.33 -13.16
N THR A 82 -2.29 8.39 -13.92
CA THR A 82 -2.87 8.69 -15.24
C THR A 82 -4.27 8.12 -15.34
N ALA A 83 -5.15 8.82 -16.08
CA ALA A 83 -6.45 8.30 -16.45
C ALA A 83 -6.31 7.28 -17.60
N ILE A 84 -6.97 6.13 -17.48
CA ILE A 84 -6.91 5.06 -18.49
C ILE A 84 -7.86 5.37 -19.67
N ASP A 85 -8.93 6.10 -19.40
CA ASP A 85 -10.03 6.35 -20.35
C ASP A 85 -9.86 7.63 -21.19
N ASN A 86 -8.72 8.32 -21.09
CA ASN A 86 -8.39 9.52 -21.83
C ASN A 86 -9.41 10.68 -21.71
N ARG A 87 -10.28 10.68 -20.69
CA ARG A 87 -11.26 11.75 -20.47
C ARG A 87 -10.63 13.07 -20.02
N GLY A 88 -9.42 13.04 -19.51
CA GLY A 88 -8.71 14.24 -19.04
C GLY A 88 -7.65 13.92 -17.99
N GLY A 89 -7.14 14.97 -17.37
CA GLY A 89 -6.10 14.88 -16.34
C GLY A 89 -6.63 14.43 -14.99
N VAL A 90 -5.69 14.04 -14.14
CA VAL A 90 -5.92 13.70 -12.74
C VAL A 90 -5.35 14.81 -11.87
N GLN A 91 -6.17 15.39 -11.00
CA GLN A 91 -5.72 16.39 -10.03
C GLN A 91 -5.61 15.77 -8.65
N ILE A 92 -4.45 15.93 -8.00
CA ILE A 92 -4.21 15.44 -6.65
C ILE A 92 -4.29 16.61 -5.68
N ARG A 93 -4.95 16.36 -4.55
CA ARG A 93 -5.11 17.33 -3.46
C ARG A 93 -4.80 16.68 -2.12
N ILE A 94 -4.24 17.45 -1.21
CA ILE A 94 -4.14 17.12 0.21
C ILE A 94 -4.89 18.18 1.00
N ASN A 95 -5.89 17.77 1.76
CA ASN A 95 -6.77 18.67 2.53
C ASN A 95 -7.38 19.79 1.68
N GLY A 96 -7.74 19.49 0.42
CA GLY A 96 -8.32 20.44 -0.51
C GLY A 96 -7.34 21.32 -1.29
N ILE A 97 -6.04 21.28 -0.97
CA ILE A 97 -4.98 22.05 -1.65
C ILE A 97 -4.37 21.19 -2.76
N VAL A 98 -4.23 21.74 -3.95
CA VAL A 98 -3.57 21.06 -5.08
C VAL A 98 -2.10 20.84 -4.75
N VAL A 99 -1.62 19.62 -4.96
CA VAL A 99 -0.25 19.21 -4.62
C VAL A 99 0.44 18.53 -5.79
N GLY A 100 1.76 18.51 -5.73
CA GLY A 100 2.62 17.86 -6.71
C GLY A 100 3.26 16.57 -6.20
N LYS A 101 4.18 16.06 -7.01
CA LYS A 101 4.95 14.83 -6.70
C LYS A 101 5.67 14.89 -5.35
N PRO A 102 6.38 15.99 -4.98
CA PRO A 102 7.10 16.06 -3.70
C PRO A 102 6.19 15.88 -2.48
N ASP A 103 5.00 16.50 -2.51
CA ASP A 103 4.04 16.40 -1.40
C ASP A 103 3.51 14.98 -1.24
N MET A 104 3.28 14.29 -2.36
CA MET A 104 2.82 12.90 -2.35
C MET A 104 3.89 11.94 -1.85
N LEU A 105 5.15 12.19 -2.14
CA LEU A 105 6.28 11.41 -1.63
C LEU A 105 6.50 11.67 -0.13
N ALA A 106 6.33 12.91 0.32
CA ALA A 106 6.46 13.29 1.72
C ALA A 106 5.24 12.91 2.59
N LEU A 107 4.16 12.42 1.97
CA LEU A 107 2.95 12.06 2.67
C LEU A 107 3.13 10.76 3.46
N ASN A 108 2.94 10.83 4.79
CA ASN A 108 2.92 9.63 5.61
C ASN A 108 1.53 8.96 5.53
N PRO A 109 1.43 7.70 5.04
CA PRO A 109 0.16 7.00 4.92
C PRO A 109 -0.59 6.82 6.24
N LYS A 110 0.11 6.77 7.37
CA LYS A 110 -0.50 6.63 8.71
C LYS A 110 -1.37 7.83 9.08
N ASP A 111 -1.04 9.01 8.55
CA ASP A 111 -1.79 10.24 8.83
C ASP A 111 -3.06 10.37 7.99
N ILE A 112 -3.24 9.52 6.98
CA ILE A 112 -4.41 9.55 6.11
C ILE A 112 -5.65 9.10 6.88
N SER A 113 -6.64 9.97 6.92
CA SER A 113 -7.97 9.68 7.50
C SER A 113 -8.89 9.03 6.48
N LYS A 114 -8.99 9.64 5.30
CA LYS A 114 -9.83 9.18 4.20
C LYS A 114 -9.31 9.72 2.87
N ILE A 115 -9.75 9.12 1.78
CA ILE A 115 -9.49 9.56 0.42
C ILE A 115 -10.83 9.81 -0.25
N ASP A 116 -11.03 11.02 -0.74
CA ASP A 116 -12.22 11.44 -1.48
C ASP A 116 -11.90 11.40 -2.97
N PHE A 117 -12.40 10.40 -3.65
CA PHE A 117 -12.21 10.20 -5.09
C PHE A 117 -13.43 10.69 -5.84
N ILE A 118 -13.23 11.69 -6.70
CA ILE A 118 -14.26 12.32 -7.51
C ILE A 118 -14.02 11.96 -8.98
N ASN A 119 -14.96 11.28 -9.61
CA ASN A 119 -14.85 10.80 -10.99
C ASN A 119 -15.61 11.66 -12.01
N ASN A 120 -16.25 12.72 -11.56
CA ASN A 120 -16.87 13.73 -12.41
C ASN A 120 -16.83 15.10 -11.70
N PRO A 121 -15.64 15.72 -11.63
CA PRO A 121 -15.41 16.88 -10.76
C PRO A 121 -16.10 18.16 -11.21
N GLY A 122 -16.52 18.25 -12.48
CA GLY A 122 -17.07 19.47 -13.08
C GLY A 122 -16.03 20.59 -13.19
N VAL A 123 -16.46 21.74 -13.69
CA VAL A 123 -15.60 22.90 -14.02
C VAL A 123 -14.90 23.55 -12.82
N ARG A 124 -15.37 23.31 -11.60
CA ARG A 124 -14.80 23.92 -10.37
C ARG A 124 -13.35 23.46 -10.07
N TYR A 125 -12.90 22.39 -10.68
CA TYR A 125 -11.55 21.87 -10.51
C TYR A 125 -10.61 22.22 -11.65
N GLY A 126 -11.10 22.95 -12.65
CA GLY A 126 -10.37 23.37 -13.84
C GLY A 126 -10.77 22.59 -15.09
N ASP A 127 -10.48 23.19 -16.24
CA ASP A 127 -10.75 22.56 -17.53
C ASP A 127 -9.81 21.39 -17.77
N GLY A 128 -10.33 20.33 -18.37
CA GLY A 128 -9.54 19.14 -18.70
C GLY A 128 -9.24 18.21 -17.52
N ILE A 129 -9.77 18.47 -16.31
CA ILE A 129 -9.65 17.55 -15.16
C ILE A 129 -10.82 16.57 -15.17
N ALA A 130 -10.51 15.29 -15.36
CA ALA A 130 -11.50 14.21 -15.35
C ALA A 130 -11.64 13.54 -13.98
N TYR A 131 -10.59 13.56 -13.19
CA TYR A 131 -10.55 12.92 -11.88
C TYR A 131 -9.90 13.81 -10.83
N VAL A 132 -10.43 13.78 -9.62
CA VAL A 132 -9.82 14.44 -8.46
C VAL A 132 -9.63 13.43 -7.35
N ILE A 133 -8.43 13.36 -6.79
CA ILE A 133 -8.10 12.58 -5.61
C ILE A 133 -7.79 13.57 -4.49
N ASN A 134 -8.67 13.67 -3.51
CA ASN A 134 -8.42 14.53 -2.35
C ASN A 134 -8.12 13.66 -1.12
N ILE A 135 -6.88 13.66 -0.69
CA ILE A 135 -6.41 12.93 0.48
C ILE A 135 -6.62 13.81 1.70
N VAL A 136 -7.43 13.33 2.64
CA VAL A 136 -7.67 14.03 3.90
C VAL A 136 -6.82 13.40 4.99
N THR A 137 -5.94 14.20 5.57
CA THR A 137 -5.05 13.76 6.65
C THR A 137 -5.58 14.22 8.01
N ARG A 138 -5.24 13.48 9.06
CA ARG A 138 -5.37 13.96 10.43
C ARG A 138 -4.22 14.91 10.71
N MET A 139 -4.50 16.05 11.31
CA MET A 139 -3.44 16.93 11.81
C MET A 139 -2.90 16.31 13.11
N ASN A 140 -1.95 15.40 13.00
CA ASN A 140 -1.28 14.83 14.16
C ASN A 140 0.07 15.53 14.35
N GLY A 141 0.10 16.55 15.19
CA GLY A 141 1.33 17.10 15.74
C GLY A 141 2.26 17.82 14.74
N SER A 142 3.22 18.52 15.29
CA SER A 142 4.34 19.11 14.56
C SER A 142 5.39 18.02 14.25
N GLY A 143 5.92 18.04 13.05
CA GLY A 143 6.96 17.10 12.61
C GLY A 143 7.64 17.57 11.33
N TYR A 144 8.75 16.95 10.99
CA TYR A 144 9.43 17.16 9.72
C TYR A 144 9.59 15.81 8.99
N THR A 145 9.49 15.87 7.68
CA THR A 145 9.78 14.73 6.79
C THR A 145 10.79 15.19 5.77
N VAL A 146 11.88 14.46 5.62
CA VAL A 146 12.89 14.68 4.58
C VAL A 146 13.06 13.37 3.81
N GLY A 147 13.11 13.46 2.51
CA GLY A 147 13.33 12.29 1.66
C GLY A 147 14.06 12.67 0.37
N MET A 148 14.51 11.65 -0.35
CA MET A 148 15.11 11.80 -1.67
C MET A 148 14.51 10.75 -2.60
N ASP A 149 14.31 11.14 -3.85
CA ASP A 149 13.92 10.27 -4.95
C ASP A 149 15.04 10.31 -5.98
N LEU A 150 15.71 9.17 -6.21
CA LEU A 150 16.81 9.03 -7.13
C LEU A 150 16.38 8.09 -8.27
N THR A 151 16.03 8.68 -9.40
CA THR A 151 15.62 7.96 -10.62
C THR A 151 16.64 8.13 -11.73
N SER A 152 17.88 7.78 -11.47
CA SER A 152 18.96 7.89 -12.47
C SER A 152 19.06 6.63 -13.31
N ALA A 153 18.89 6.77 -14.63
CA ALA A 153 19.20 5.71 -15.59
C ALA A 153 20.69 5.75 -15.95
N LEU A 154 21.43 4.76 -15.47
CA LEU A 154 22.89 4.65 -15.70
C LEU A 154 23.30 4.58 -17.19
N THR A 155 22.38 4.26 -18.08
CA THR A 155 22.67 4.09 -19.52
C THR A 155 22.47 5.34 -20.37
N THR A 156 21.68 6.33 -19.90
CA THR A 156 21.31 7.49 -20.72
C THR A 156 21.68 8.83 -20.10
N LEU A 157 22.31 8.87 -18.91
CA LEU A 157 22.59 10.11 -18.17
C LEU A 157 21.35 11.00 -17.95
N GLN A 158 20.16 10.42 -18.00
CA GLN A 158 18.90 11.10 -17.83
C GLN A 158 18.28 10.60 -16.53
N GLY A 159 18.16 11.47 -15.55
CA GLY A 159 17.59 11.18 -14.26
C GLY A 159 16.90 12.41 -13.70
N ASP A 160 15.78 12.19 -13.04
CA ASP A 160 15.10 13.19 -12.22
C ASP A 160 15.40 12.90 -10.74
N ASP A 161 16.46 13.49 -10.24
CA ASP A 161 16.81 13.38 -8.83
C ASP A 161 16.11 14.50 -8.05
N MET A 162 15.37 14.12 -7.00
CA MET A 162 14.63 15.07 -6.19
C MET A 162 14.90 14.87 -4.71
N VAL A 163 15.22 15.97 -4.03
CA VAL A 163 15.25 16.04 -2.56
C VAL A 163 14.03 16.85 -2.11
N TYR A 164 13.28 16.33 -1.18
CA TYR A 164 12.07 16.99 -0.68
C TYR A 164 12.04 16.99 0.85
N GLY A 165 11.44 18.06 1.39
CA GLY A 165 11.24 18.20 2.82
C GLY A 165 9.89 18.84 3.11
N LYS A 166 9.23 18.38 4.18
CA LYS A 166 7.98 18.94 4.68
C LYS A 166 8.09 19.18 6.18
N TRP A 167 7.69 20.36 6.60
CA TRP A 167 7.58 20.70 8.00
C TRP A 167 6.12 21.04 8.34
N ASN A 168 5.57 20.34 9.33
CA ASN A 168 4.25 20.62 9.92
C ASN A 168 4.44 21.27 11.28
N LYS A 169 3.77 22.38 11.52
CA LYS A 169 3.77 23.10 12.80
C LYS A 169 2.41 22.99 13.47
#